data_4091a53368b6721a9376fa2be891b861
#
_entry.id   4091a53368b6721a9376fa2be891b861
#
_cell.length_a   1.000
_cell.length_b   1.000
_cell.length_c   1.000
_cell.angle_alpha   90.00
_cell.angle_beta   90.00
_cell.angle_gamma   90.00
#
_symmetry.space_group_name_H-M   'P 1'
#
loop_
_entity.id
_entity.type
_entity.pdbx_description
1 polymer ?
#
loop_
_entity_poly.entity_id
_entity_poly.type
_entity_poly.pdbx_seq_one_letter_code
_entity_poly.pdbx_strand_id
1 'polypeptide(L)'
;MSLIPIERTIIWGYWLAFFMLVTIGIFTYSNSRELASSDYALAHTNQVLDELHNINAIALEMESAARGYAINPQPAFKTTVESGEAILLNYLMELNNLVATNIDQKNNVAELERKITRFALIQRTIVRL
;
A
#
# COMPACT_ATOMS: atom_id res chain seq x y z
N MET A 1 52.75 11.08 50.73
CA MET A 1 51.27 11.02 50.72
C MET A 1 50.81 11.30 49.31
N SER A 2 50.38 10.28 48.59
CA SER A 2 49.99 10.37 47.21
C SER A 2 48.46 10.68 47.12
N LEU A 3 48.12 11.92 46.88
CA LEU A 3 46.75 12.40 46.75
C LEU A 3 46.23 12.32 45.31
N ILE A 4 46.48 11.21 44.60
CA ILE A 4 46.22 11.19 43.14
C ILE A 4 45.27 10.07 42.65
N PRO A 5 44.47 9.36 43.43
CA PRO A 5 43.53 8.46 42.74
C PRO A 5 42.14 9.05 42.53
N ILE A 6 41.71 10.07 43.29
CA ILE A 6 40.33 10.54 43.28
C ILE A 6 40.02 11.36 42.01
N GLU A 7 40.90 12.29 41.65
CA GLU A 7 40.70 13.11 40.43
C GLU A 7 40.70 12.27 39.14
N ARG A 8 41.60 11.31 39.05
CA ARG A 8 41.66 10.37 37.89
C ARG A 8 40.42 9.52 37.80
N THR A 9 39.91 9.01 38.89
CA THR A 9 38.69 8.19 38.95
C THR A 9 37.46 8.99 38.50
N ILE A 10 37.37 10.25 38.92
CA ILE A 10 36.29 11.15 38.53
C ILE A 10 36.35 11.44 37.02
N ILE A 11 37.54 11.75 36.50
CA ILE A 11 37.74 12.01 35.05
C ILE A 11 37.38 10.78 34.22
N TRP A 12 37.80 9.60 34.63
CA TRP A 12 37.45 8.34 33.94
C TRP A 12 35.93 8.06 33.98
N GLY A 13 35.28 8.39 35.09
CA GLY A 13 33.83 8.30 35.21
C GLY A 13 33.10 9.21 34.24
N TYR A 14 33.54 10.45 34.05
CA TYR A 14 33.00 11.39 33.08
C TYR A 14 33.22 10.90 31.62
N TRP A 15 34.38 10.38 31.29
CA TRP A 15 34.67 9.83 29.98
C TRP A 15 33.82 8.60 29.66
N LEU A 16 33.60 7.72 30.64
CA LEU A 16 32.75 6.55 30.50
C LEU A 16 31.27 6.95 30.23
N ALA A 17 30.79 7.93 31.05
CA ALA A 17 29.42 8.44 30.88
C ALA A 17 29.23 9.13 29.50
N PHE A 18 30.21 9.93 29.09
CA PHE A 18 30.20 10.57 27.76
C PHE A 18 30.19 9.54 26.63
N PHE A 19 31.04 8.52 26.72
CA PHE A 19 31.09 7.45 25.69
C PHE A 19 29.78 6.67 25.63
N MET A 20 29.16 6.41 26.78
CA MET A 20 27.84 5.74 26.84
C MET A 20 26.75 6.60 26.19
N LEU A 21 26.75 7.90 26.45
CA LEU A 21 25.80 8.85 25.84
C LEU A 21 25.95 8.92 24.33
N VAL A 22 27.18 8.97 23.81
CA VAL A 22 27.47 8.98 22.38
C VAL A 22 27.03 7.66 21.74
N THR A 23 27.29 6.52 22.39
CA THR A 23 26.90 5.20 21.88
C THR A 23 25.37 5.08 21.81
N ILE A 24 24.65 5.51 22.82
CA ILE A 24 23.18 5.53 22.84
C ILE A 24 22.65 6.46 21.74
N GLY A 25 23.26 7.63 21.57
CA GLY A 25 22.89 8.59 20.53
C GLY A 25 23.04 8.01 19.11
N ILE A 26 24.16 7.36 18.83
CA ILE A 26 24.41 6.69 17.53
C ILE A 26 23.41 5.55 17.30
N PHE A 27 23.17 4.74 18.32
CA PHE A 27 22.23 3.62 18.23
C PHE A 27 20.80 4.10 17.99
N THR A 28 20.36 5.14 18.70
CA THR A 28 19.03 5.75 18.53
C THR A 28 18.88 6.36 17.13
N TYR A 29 19.91 7.06 16.65
CA TYR A 29 19.90 7.66 15.32
C TYR A 29 19.84 6.61 14.20
N SER A 30 20.61 5.52 14.33
CA SER A 30 20.60 4.40 13.39
C SER A 30 19.24 3.70 13.34
N ASN A 31 18.66 3.45 14.51
CA ASN A 31 17.36 2.77 14.63
C ASN A 31 16.19 3.64 14.09
N SER A 32 16.27 4.97 14.26
CA SER A 32 15.26 5.89 13.72
C SER A 32 15.23 5.94 12.20
N ARG A 33 16.35 5.73 11.52
CA ARG A 33 16.38 5.66 10.05
C ARG A 33 15.77 4.38 9.51
N GLU A 34 15.96 3.27 10.20
CA GLU A 34 15.39 1.98 9.83
C GLU A 34 13.86 1.96 10.02
N LEU A 35 13.36 2.59 11.09
CA LEU A 35 11.91 2.77 11.27
C LEU A 35 11.28 3.62 10.15
N ALA A 36 11.89 4.74 9.78
CA ALA A 36 11.37 5.62 8.74
C ALA A 36 11.28 4.92 7.36
N SER A 37 12.22 4.04 7.02
CA SER A 37 12.16 3.26 5.79
C SER A 37 11.09 2.16 5.82
N SER A 38 10.85 1.57 6.98
CA SER A 38 9.79 0.57 7.20
C SER A 38 8.40 1.19 7.15
N ASP A 39 8.23 2.40 7.68
CA ASP A 39 6.96 3.14 7.62
C ASP A 39 6.59 3.50 6.18
N TYR A 40 7.56 3.86 5.34
CA TYR A 40 7.33 4.12 3.92
C TYR A 40 6.90 2.85 3.16
N ALA A 41 7.55 1.72 3.41
CA ALA A 41 7.20 0.45 2.79
C ALA A 41 5.81 -0.04 3.23
N LEU A 42 5.45 0.15 4.50
CA LEU A 42 4.13 -0.17 5.04
C LEU A 42 3.04 0.74 4.46
N ALA A 43 3.29 2.04 4.37
CA ALA A 43 2.35 3.00 3.79
C ALA A 43 2.07 2.68 2.31
N HIS A 44 3.13 2.38 1.53
CA HIS A 44 3.00 1.98 0.13
C HIS A 44 2.23 0.66 -0.02
N THR A 45 2.50 -0.34 0.82
CA THR A 45 1.79 -1.62 0.80
C THR A 45 0.31 -1.42 1.12
N ASN A 46 -0.02 -0.58 2.10
CA ASN A 46 -1.40 -0.27 2.44
C ASN A 46 -2.13 0.42 1.29
N GLN A 47 -1.50 1.37 0.59
CA GLN A 47 -2.09 1.99 -0.60
C GLN A 47 -2.42 0.97 -1.69
N VAL A 48 -1.50 0.05 -1.99
CA VAL A 48 -1.73 -1.04 -2.97
C VAL A 48 -2.90 -1.92 -2.55
N LEU A 49 -2.99 -2.26 -1.25
CA LEU A 49 -4.11 -3.06 -0.72
C LEU A 49 -5.44 -2.32 -0.79
N ASP A 50 -5.46 -1.03 -0.51
CA ASP A 50 -6.66 -0.20 -0.60
C ASP A 50 -7.18 -0.15 -2.04
N GLU A 51 -6.30 0.04 -3.04
CA GLU A 51 -6.69 0.02 -4.44
C GLU A 51 -7.24 -1.36 -4.87
N LEU A 52 -6.63 -2.45 -4.41
CA LEU A 52 -7.12 -3.81 -4.67
C LEU A 52 -8.50 -4.05 -4.02
N HIS A 53 -8.73 -3.54 -2.81
CA HIS A 53 -10.02 -3.61 -2.15
C HIS A 53 -11.10 -2.81 -2.91
N ASN A 54 -10.76 -1.62 -3.39
CA ASN A 54 -11.66 -0.80 -4.18
C ASN A 54 -12.03 -1.49 -5.51
N ILE A 55 -11.06 -2.05 -6.22
CA ILE A 55 -11.28 -2.83 -7.45
C ILE A 55 -12.23 -4.00 -7.17
N ASN A 56 -12.00 -4.75 -6.09
CA ASN A 56 -12.84 -5.88 -5.73
C ASN A 56 -14.28 -5.44 -5.37
N ALA A 57 -14.44 -4.35 -4.62
CA ALA A 57 -15.74 -3.83 -4.23
C ALA A 57 -16.56 -3.42 -5.47
N ILE A 58 -15.98 -2.68 -6.40
CA ILE A 58 -16.64 -2.26 -7.65
C ILE A 58 -16.95 -3.46 -8.54
N ALA A 59 -16.06 -4.45 -8.63
CA ALA A 59 -16.32 -5.67 -9.39
C ALA A 59 -17.53 -6.45 -8.84
N LEU A 60 -17.66 -6.57 -7.52
CA LEU A 60 -18.80 -7.21 -6.87
C LEU A 60 -20.10 -6.42 -7.09
N GLU A 61 -20.04 -5.09 -7.05
CA GLU A 61 -21.18 -4.23 -7.33
C GLU A 61 -21.66 -4.38 -8.78
N MET A 62 -20.74 -4.37 -9.75
CA MET A 62 -21.05 -4.61 -11.16
C MET A 62 -21.66 -5.99 -11.39
N GLU A 63 -21.11 -7.04 -10.76
CA GLU A 63 -21.65 -8.40 -10.86
C GLU A 63 -23.06 -8.47 -10.30
N SER A 64 -23.30 -7.87 -9.14
CA SER A 64 -24.63 -7.80 -8.53
C SER A 64 -25.62 -7.07 -9.41
N ALA A 65 -25.22 -5.93 -9.99
CA ALA A 65 -26.05 -5.15 -10.89
C ALA A 65 -26.36 -5.91 -12.19
N ALA A 66 -25.38 -6.58 -12.76
CA ALA A 66 -25.60 -7.40 -13.99
C ALA A 66 -26.56 -8.57 -13.74
N ARG A 67 -26.42 -9.25 -12.59
CA ARG A 67 -27.39 -10.29 -12.16
C ARG A 67 -28.80 -9.70 -11.93
N GLY A 68 -28.88 -8.54 -11.27
CA GLY A 68 -30.13 -7.83 -11.05
C GLY A 68 -30.81 -7.46 -12.37
N TYR A 69 -30.04 -6.99 -13.35
CA TYR A 69 -30.55 -6.68 -14.68
C TYR A 69 -31.08 -7.90 -15.41
N ALA A 70 -30.38 -9.03 -15.33
CA ALA A 70 -30.82 -10.29 -15.95
C ALA A 70 -32.17 -10.80 -15.39
N ILE A 71 -32.47 -10.49 -14.12
CA ILE A 71 -33.73 -10.89 -13.49
C ILE A 71 -34.82 -9.86 -13.75
N ASN A 72 -34.51 -8.58 -13.66
CA ASN A 72 -35.41 -7.44 -13.84
C ASN A 72 -34.68 -6.29 -14.52
N PRO A 73 -34.86 -6.10 -15.84
CA PRO A 73 -34.15 -5.10 -16.62
C PRO A 73 -34.53 -3.66 -16.23
N GLN A 74 -33.87 -3.14 -15.22
CA GLN A 74 -34.04 -1.75 -14.79
C GLN A 74 -32.84 -0.90 -15.27
N PRO A 75 -33.07 0.33 -15.78
CA PRO A 75 -32.00 1.22 -16.24
C PRO A 75 -30.93 1.50 -15.19
N ALA A 76 -31.30 1.52 -13.90
CA ALA A 76 -30.38 1.72 -12.80
C ALA A 76 -29.25 0.67 -12.76
N PHE A 77 -29.54 -0.61 -12.96
CA PHE A 77 -28.53 -1.68 -12.99
C PHE A 77 -27.58 -1.51 -14.16
N LYS A 78 -28.08 -1.11 -15.33
CA LYS A 78 -27.24 -0.82 -16.49
C LYS A 78 -26.29 0.33 -16.22
N THR A 79 -26.78 1.43 -15.64
CA THR A 79 -25.96 2.58 -15.25
C THR A 79 -24.87 2.18 -14.26
N THR A 80 -25.19 1.33 -13.28
CA THR A 80 -24.20 0.83 -12.30
C THR A 80 -23.08 0.05 -12.98
N VAL A 81 -23.38 -0.82 -13.96
CA VAL A 81 -22.36 -1.57 -14.68
C VAL A 81 -21.49 -0.66 -15.55
N GLU A 82 -22.10 0.29 -16.28
CA GLU A 82 -21.39 1.22 -17.17
C GLU A 82 -20.49 2.21 -16.36
N SER A 83 -20.97 2.73 -15.25
CA SER A 83 -20.15 3.59 -14.37
C SER A 83 -19.06 2.80 -13.65
N GLY A 84 -19.35 1.58 -13.20
CA GLY A 84 -18.37 0.68 -12.58
C GLY A 84 -17.19 0.36 -13.49
N GLU A 85 -17.43 0.16 -14.80
CA GLU A 85 -16.34 -0.06 -15.78
C GLU A 85 -15.36 1.12 -15.80
N ALA A 86 -15.85 2.35 -15.84
CA ALA A 86 -15.01 3.55 -15.84
C ALA A 86 -14.21 3.71 -14.52
N ILE A 87 -14.85 3.40 -13.40
CA ILE A 87 -14.21 3.44 -12.07
C ILE A 87 -13.13 2.38 -11.96
N LEU A 88 -13.38 1.14 -12.40
CA LEU A 88 -12.38 0.07 -12.42
C LEU A 88 -11.13 0.45 -13.21
N LEU A 89 -11.30 1.06 -14.40
CA LEU A 89 -10.18 1.50 -15.23
C LEU A 89 -9.35 2.56 -14.50
N ASN A 90 -9.98 3.47 -13.77
CA ASN A 90 -9.28 4.50 -13.00
C ASN A 90 -8.45 3.88 -11.87
N TYR A 91 -9.01 2.97 -11.07
CA TYR A 91 -8.29 2.27 -10.02
C TYR A 91 -7.14 1.41 -10.56
N LEU A 92 -7.31 0.76 -11.73
CA LEU A 92 -6.23 0.01 -12.37
C LEU A 92 -5.08 0.91 -12.83
N MET A 93 -5.36 2.11 -13.33
CA MET A 93 -4.32 3.09 -13.70
C MET A 93 -3.56 3.56 -12.44
N GLU A 94 -4.26 3.81 -11.35
CA GLU A 94 -3.66 4.24 -10.08
C GLU A 94 -2.78 3.13 -9.49
N LEU A 95 -3.30 1.90 -9.48
CA LEU A 95 -2.54 0.72 -9.05
C LEU A 95 -1.27 0.51 -9.90
N ASN A 96 -1.37 0.66 -11.22
CA ASN A 96 -0.22 0.53 -12.12
C ASN A 96 0.85 1.60 -11.86
N ASN A 97 0.45 2.82 -11.52
CA ASN A 97 1.37 3.89 -11.11
C ASN A 97 2.06 3.56 -9.78
N LEU A 98 1.34 3.04 -8.80
CA LEU A 98 1.90 2.66 -7.50
C LEU A 98 2.96 1.55 -7.63
N VAL A 99 2.76 0.59 -8.50
CA VAL A 99 3.68 -0.56 -8.66
C VAL A 99 4.74 -0.35 -9.76
N ALA A 100 4.81 0.83 -10.37
CA ALA A 100 5.67 1.10 -11.53
C ALA A 100 7.16 0.79 -11.30
N THR A 101 7.63 0.89 -10.07
CA THR A 101 9.04 0.65 -9.68
C THR A 101 9.37 -0.82 -9.38
N ASN A 102 8.36 -1.69 -9.20
CA ASN A 102 8.54 -3.10 -8.87
C ASN A 102 8.09 -3.98 -10.05
N ILE A 103 9.05 -4.63 -10.71
CA ILE A 103 8.81 -5.39 -11.95
C ILE A 103 7.89 -6.59 -11.76
N ASP A 104 7.99 -7.27 -10.61
CA ASP A 104 7.16 -8.44 -10.32
C ASP A 104 5.71 -8.02 -10.04
N GLN A 105 5.52 -6.96 -9.26
CA GLN A 105 4.20 -6.39 -9.01
C GLN A 105 3.57 -5.85 -10.30
N LYS A 106 4.35 -5.20 -11.16
CA LYS A 106 3.88 -4.71 -12.45
C LYS A 106 3.36 -5.83 -13.36
N ASN A 107 4.03 -6.98 -13.38
CA ASN A 107 3.58 -8.14 -14.14
C ASN A 107 2.25 -8.70 -13.58
N ASN A 108 2.12 -8.76 -12.26
CA ASN A 108 0.89 -9.20 -11.60
C ASN A 108 -0.27 -8.25 -11.88
N VAL A 109 -0.03 -6.94 -11.85
CA VAL A 109 -1.05 -5.92 -12.18
C VAL A 109 -1.46 -6.00 -13.64
N ALA A 110 -0.53 -6.22 -14.57
CA ALA A 110 -0.85 -6.43 -15.99
C ALA A 110 -1.73 -7.68 -16.22
N GLU A 111 -1.53 -8.73 -15.44
CA GLU A 111 -2.40 -9.91 -15.47
C GLU A 111 -3.79 -9.60 -14.89
N LEU A 112 -3.83 -8.88 -13.78
CA LEU A 112 -5.08 -8.41 -13.16
C LEU A 112 -5.88 -7.54 -14.14
N GLU A 113 -5.24 -6.59 -14.80
CA GLU A 113 -5.86 -5.71 -15.80
C GLU A 113 -6.54 -6.51 -16.92
N ARG A 114 -5.87 -7.53 -17.45
CA ARG A 114 -6.47 -8.41 -18.47
C ARG A 114 -7.70 -9.15 -17.95
N LYS A 115 -7.66 -9.64 -16.71
CA LYS A 115 -8.79 -10.34 -16.08
C LYS A 115 -9.96 -9.39 -15.81
N ILE A 116 -9.69 -8.20 -15.33
CA ILE A 116 -10.71 -7.16 -15.05
C ILE A 116 -11.34 -6.65 -16.33
N THR A 117 -10.55 -6.39 -17.37
CA THR A 117 -11.08 -5.97 -18.67
C THR A 117 -12.01 -7.05 -19.28
N ARG A 118 -11.62 -8.30 -19.17
CA ARG A 118 -12.47 -9.42 -19.61
C ARG A 118 -13.75 -9.54 -18.78
N PHE A 119 -13.64 -9.38 -17.47
CA PHE A 119 -14.78 -9.36 -16.56
C PHE A 119 -15.76 -8.22 -16.91
N ALA A 120 -15.28 -6.99 -17.05
CA ALA A 120 -16.10 -5.83 -17.39
C ALA A 120 -16.82 -6.03 -18.73
N LEU A 121 -16.15 -6.60 -19.73
CA LEU A 121 -16.77 -6.92 -21.03
C LEU A 121 -17.93 -7.90 -20.88
N ILE A 122 -17.78 -8.93 -20.04
CA ILE A 122 -18.86 -9.91 -19.78
C ILE A 122 -20.05 -9.23 -19.13
N GLN A 123 -19.84 -8.43 -18.06
CA GLN A 123 -20.90 -7.73 -17.35
C GLN A 123 -21.64 -6.75 -18.28
N ARG A 124 -20.89 -6.00 -19.10
CA ARG A 124 -21.46 -5.10 -20.09
C ARG A 124 -22.29 -5.81 -21.15
N THR A 125 -21.87 -7.02 -21.55
CA THR A 125 -22.64 -7.81 -22.51
C THR A 125 -23.99 -8.23 -21.94
N ILE A 126 -24.04 -8.61 -20.66
CA ILE A 126 -25.29 -8.99 -19.97
C ILE A 126 -26.31 -7.85 -19.96
N VAL A 127 -25.88 -6.62 -19.73
CA VAL A 127 -26.80 -5.46 -19.63
C VAL A 127 -27.11 -4.83 -21.01
N ARG A 128 -26.58 -5.38 -22.09
CA ARG A 128 -26.89 -4.97 -23.47
C ARG A 128 -27.85 -5.91 -24.21
N LEU A 129 -28.02 -7.12 -23.66
CA LEU A 129 -29.00 -8.08 -24.14
C LEU A 129 -30.39 -7.68 -23.72
#